data_f909f69a12fdd82a045ffbd0e3be51ce
#
_entry.id   f909f69a12fdd82a045ffbd0e3be51ce
#
_cell.length_a   1.000
_cell.length_b   1.000
_cell.length_c   1.000
_cell.angle_alpha   90.00
_cell.angle_beta   90.00
_cell.angle_gamma   90.00
#
_symmetry.space_group_name_H-M   'P 1'
#
loop_
_entity.id
_entity.type
_entity.pdbx_description
1 polymer ?
#
loop_
_entity_poly.entity_id
_entity_poly.type
_entity_poly.pdbx_seq_one_letter_code
_entity_poly.pdbx_strand_id
1 'polypeptide(L)'
;VIRAFLREHAPSILVASLSSAFGVAVLQLVGVISQIIEADGVTGDSGTVTVLLGLVGLVFIVIAVYVGAVVTANTFATIIAGRTRTIALMRLIGSSARSQRRAVAREGVLVGLAGAVFGAAAGTLATVATVLVGTGTGTIPDDVAYS
;
A
#
# COMPACT_ATOMS: atom_id res chain seq x y z
N VAL A 1 16.31 -14.48 -13.65
CA VAL A 1 16.65 -13.15 -13.13
C VAL A 1 15.54 -12.66 -12.18
N ILE A 2 14.27 -12.66 -12.60
CA ILE A 2 13.15 -12.15 -11.79
C ILE A 2 12.95 -12.97 -10.49
N ARG A 3 13.01 -14.31 -10.56
CA ARG A 3 12.86 -15.19 -9.38
C ARG A 3 13.98 -14.98 -8.35
N ALA A 4 15.20 -14.74 -8.78
CA ALA A 4 16.32 -14.46 -7.90
C ALA A 4 16.15 -13.10 -7.21
N PHE A 5 15.74 -12.06 -7.95
CA PHE A 5 15.44 -10.74 -7.42
C PHE A 5 14.31 -10.77 -6.37
N LEU A 6 13.21 -11.46 -6.67
CA LEU A 6 12.08 -11.61 -5.73
C LEU A 6 12.49 -12.33 -4.45
N ARG A 7 13.35 -13.34 -4.54
CA ARG A 7 13.79 -14.12 -3.38
C ARG A 7 14.75 -13.34 -2.48
N GLU A 8 15.63 -12.54 -3.08
CA GLU A 8 16.58 -11.69 -2.35
C GLU A 8 15.90 -10.53 -1.62
N HIS A 9 14.85 -9.96 -2.23
CA HIS A 9 14.12 -8.81 -1.70
C HIS A 9 12.74 -9.18 -1.10
N ALA A 10 12.47 -10.48 -0.90
CA ALA A 10 11.19 -10.98 -0.41
C ALA A 10 10.69 -10.27 0.86
N PRO A 11 11.49 -10.04 1.91
CA PRO A 11 11.00 -9.37 3.11
C PRO A 11 10.52 -7.94 2.84
N SER A 12 11.28 -7.18 2.04
CA SER A 12 10.94 -5.78 1.71
C SER A 12 9.71 -5.70 0.80
N ILE A 13 9.59 -6.61 -0.17
CA ILE A 13 8.42 -6.70 -1.04
C ILE A 13 7.18 -7.12 -0.25
N LEU A 14 7.30 -8.07 0.69
CA LEU A 14 6.20 -8.48 1.56
C LEU A 14 5.67 -7.33 2.43
N VAL A 15 6.56 -6.56 3.05
CA VAL A 15 6.16 -5.40 3.86
C VAL A 15 5.49 -4.34 2.98
N ALA A 16 6.06 -4.03 1.81
CA ALA A 16 5.49 -3.06 0.89
C ALA A 16 4.12 -3.52 0.34
N SER A 17 3.98 -4.80 -0.02
CA SER A 17 2.72 -5.36 -0.51
C SER A 17 1.65 -5.43 0.57
N LEU A 18 2.00 -5.78 1.80
CA LEU A 18 1.05 -5.82 2.91
C LEU A 18 0.53 -4.41 3.25
N SER A 19 1.42 -3.41 3.29
CA SER A 19 1.05 -2.01 3.52
C SER A 19 0.15 -1.47 2.40
N SER A 20 0.47 -1.77 1.15
CA SER A 20 -0.35 -1.38 0.00
C SER A 20 -1.70 -2.10 -0.02
N ALA A 21 -1.75 -3.40 0.28
CA ALA A 21 -2.98 -4.18 0.36
C ALA A 21 -3.92 -3.62 1.44
N PHE A 22 -3.38 -3.30 2.61
CA PHE A 22 -4.15 -2.69 3.69
C PHE A 22 -4.72 -1.33 3.27
N GLY A 23 -3.91 -0.47 2.66
CA GLY A 23 -4.36 0.84 2.17
C GLY A 23 -5.49 0.73 1.14
N VAL A 24 -5.35 -0.17 0.17
CA VAL A 24 -6.37 -0.42 -0.86
C VAL A 24 -7.64 -1.00 -0.23
N ALA A 25 -7.53 -1.97 0.66
CA ALA A 25 -8.68 -2.57 1.33
C ALA A 25 -9.47 -1.54 2.17
N VAL A 26 -8.79 -0.68 2.90
CA VAL A 26 -9.44 0.40 3.68
C VAL A 26 -10.18 1.38 2.76
N LEU A 27 -9.55 1.79 1.65
CA LEU A 27 -10.19 2.70 0.69
C LEU A 27 -11.45 2.10 0.08
N GLN A 28 -11.39 0.83 -0.32
CA GLN A 28 -12.53 0.14 -0.92
C GLN A 28 -13.65 -0.11 0.12
N LEU A 29 -13.30 -0.46 1.36
CA LEU A 29 -14.27 -0.58 2.45
C LEU A 29 -15.01 0.74 2.72
N VAL A 30 -14.29 1.86 2.75
CA VAL A 30 -14.91 3.19 2.88
C VAL A 30 -15.85 3.46 1.71
N GLY A 31 -15.47 3.08 0.48
CA GLY A 31 -16.34 3.19 -0.69
C GLY A 31 -17.62 2.37 -0.57
N VAL A 32 -17.53 1.11 -0.15
CA VAL A 32 -18.70 0.25 0.07
C VAL A 32 -19.63 0.81 1.16
N ILE A 33 -19.06 1.29 2.26
CA ILE A 33 -19.84 1.91 3.34
C ILE A 33 -20.57 3.16 2.84
N SER A 34 -19.91 4.01 2.03
CA SER A 34 -20.56 5.18 1.41
C SER A 34 -21.75 4.78 0.57
N GLN A 35 -21.62 3.75 -0.27
CA GLN A 35 -22.71 3.26 -1.12
C GLN A 35 -23.89 2.71 -0.29
N ILE A 36 -23.62 1.98 0.79
CA ILE A 36 -24.67 1.49 1.69
C ILE A 36 -25.44 2.66 2.34
N ILE A 37 -24.73 3.69 2.77
CA ILE A 37 -25.34 4.88 3.38
C ILE A 37 -26.19 5.65 2.36
N GLU A 38 -25.70 5.77 1.12
CA GLU A 38 -26.44 6.43 0.04
C GLU A 38 -27.70 5.64 -0.37
N ALA A 39 -27.65 4.31 -0.37
CA ALA A 39 -28.76 3.43 -0.70
C ALA A 39 -29.89 3.48 0.38
N ASP A 40 -29.58 3.79 1.62
CA ASP A 40 -30.55 3.78 2.74
C ASP A 40 -31.52 4.98 2.71
N GLY A 41 -31.41 5.89 1.74
CA GLY A 41 -32.38 6.98 1.42
C GLY A 41 -32.63 8.03 2.52
N VAL A 42 -32.25 7.74 3.76
CA VAL A 42 -32.45 8.61 4.92
C VAL A 42 -31.35 9.66 5.03
N THR A 43 -30.14 9.31 4.57
CA THR A 43 -28.95 10.15 4.66
C THR A 43 -28.37 10.49 3.26
N GLY A 44 -28.86 9.81 2.22
CA GLY A 44 -28.33 9.84 0.84
C GLY A 44 -28.42 11.20 0.12
N ASP A 45 -29.28 12.09 0.58
CA ASP A 45 -29.42 13.43 -0.02
C ASP A 45 -28.49 14.49 0.63
N SER A 46 -27.72 14.11 1.63
CA SER A 46 -26.78 15.02 2.28
C SER A 46 -25.37 14.82 1.71
N GLY A 47 -24.99 15.59 0.68
CA GLY A 47 -23.61 15.69 0.18
C GLY A 47 -22.58 15.94 1.29
N THR A 48 -23.02 16.36 2.46
CA THR A 48 -22.21 16.54 3.67
C THR A 48 -21.63 15.23 4.19
N VAL A 49 -22.37 14.11 4.17
CA VAL A 49 -21.88 12.80 4.66
C VAL A 49 -20.81 12.26 3.72
N THR A 50 -21.03 12.34 2.42
CA THR A 50 -20.04 11.92 1.41
C THR A 50 -18.74 12.73 1.53
N VAL A 51 -18.85 14.06 1.72
CA VAL A 51 -17.68 14.92 1.92
C VAL A 51 -16.94 14.57 3.22
N LEU A 52 -17.65 14.33 4.31
CA LEU A 52 -17.04 13.96 5.60
C LEU A 52 -16.33 12.59 5.51
N LEU A 53 -16.95 11.59 4.89
CA LEU A 53 -16.33 10.28 4.67
C LEU A 53 -15.10 10.39 3.77
N GLY A 54 -15.18 11.18 2.71
CA GLY A 54 -14.05 11.47 1.84
C GLY A 54 -12.89 12.15 2.57
N LEU A 55 -13.19 13.11 3.45
CA LEU A 55 -12.19 13.79 4.28
C LEU A 55 -11.52 12.81 5.26
N VAL A 56 -12.30 11.98 5.93
CA VAL A 56 -11.76 10.93 6.81
C VAL A 56 -10.86 9.97 6.03
N GLY A 57 -11.31 9.49 4.87
CA GLY A 57 -10.51 8.65 3.99
C GLY A 57 -9.19 9.32 3.58
N LEU A 58 -9.23 10.60 3.19
CA LEU A 58 -8.04 11.37 2.84
C LEU A 58 -7.05 11.45 4.01
N VAL A 59 -7.53 11.75 5.22
CA VAL A 59 -6.68 11.80 6.42
C VAL A 59 -6.02 10.45 6.68
N PHE A 60 -6.76 9.35 6.55
CA PHE A 60 -6.20 7.99 6.68
C PHE A 60 -5.12 7.71 5.65
N ILE A 61 -5.33 8.10 4.38
CA ILE A 61 -4.32 7.94 3.33
C ILE A 61 -3.05 8.71 3.68
N VAL A 62 -3.17 9.97 4.10
CA VAL A 62 -2.02 10.81 4.46
C VAL A 62 -1.24 10.19 5.61
N ILE A 63 -1.93 9.70 6.65
CA ILE A 63 -1.30 9.02 7.78
C ILE A 63 -0.62 7.73 7.33
N ALA A 64 -1.28 6.91 6.53
CA ALA A 64 -0.72 5.65 6.01
C ALA A 64 0.53 5.88 5.18
N VAL A 65 0.53 6.87 4.29
CA VAL A 65 1.69 7.26 3.47
C VAL A 65 2.82 7.76 4.36
N TYR A 66 2.52 8.60 5.34
CA TYR A 66 3.52 9.12 6.28
C TYR A 66 4.18 8.00 7.08
N VAL A 67 3.39 7.13 7.70
CA VAL A 67 3.89 5.99 8.47
C VAL A 67 4.70 5.05 7.59
N GLY A 68 4.20 4.72 6.39
CA GLY A 68 4.91 3.90 5.41
C GLY A 68 6.25 4.51 5.01
N ALA A 69 6.32 5.83 4.80
CA ALA A 69 7.56 6.53 4.48
C ALA A 69 8.57 6.47 5.63
N VAL A 70 8.12 6.67 6.88
CA VAL A 70 8.98 6.60 8.08
C VAL A 70 9.52 5.19 8.28
N VAL A 71 8.67 4.17 8.20
CA VAL A 71 9.08 2.76 8.33
C VAL A 71 10.07 2.39 7.25
N THR A 72 9.80 2.76 6.00
CA THR A 72 10.69 2.52 4.88
C THR A 72 12.04 3.21 5.09
N ALA A 73 12.05 4.48 5.48
CA ALA A 73 13.28 5.23 5.75
C ALA A 73 14.12 4.58 6.85
N ASN A 74 13.51 4.15 7.96
CA ASN A 74 14.18 3.44 9.05
C ASN A 74 14.75 2.10 8.60
N THR A 75 14.00 1.35 7.80
CA THR A 75 14.46 0.06 7.25
C THR A 75 15.69 0.26 6.36
N PHE A 76 15.65 1.24 5.45
CA PHE A 76 16.81 1.56 4.62
C PHE A 76 18.00 2.08 5.43
N ALA A 77 17.79 2.90 6.46
CA ALA A 77 18.85 3.37 7.33
C ALA A 77 19.58 2.20 8.02
N THR A 78 18.83 1.22 8.51
CA THR A 78 19.38 0.01 9.13
C THR A 78 20.18 -0.85 8.14
N ILE A 79 19.65 -1.06 6.93
CA ILE A 79 20.33 -1.81 5.86
C ILE A 79 21.65 -1.11 5.47
N ILE A 80 21.62 0.21 5.30
CA ILE A 80 22.80 1.00 4.94
C ILE A 80 23.84 0.96 6.08
N ALA A 81 23.43 1.08 7.34
CA ALA A 81 24.31 0.97 8.48
C ALA A 81 25.02 -0.40 8.51
N GLY A 82 24.32 -1.49 8.25
CA GLY A 82 24.90 -2.82 8.17
C GLY A 82 25.89 -3.03 7.00
N ARG A 83 25.79 -2.23 5.92
CA ARG A 83 26.66 -2.29 4.74
C ARG A 83 27.81 -1.28 4.76
N THR A 84 28.03 -0.56 5.84
CA THR A 84 29.01 0.54 5.93
C THR A 84 30.42 0.09 5.56
N ARG A 85 30.84 -1.10 5.97
CA ARG A 85 32.16 -1.66 5.66
C ARG A 85 32.32 -1.93 4.15
N THR A 86 31.31 -2.49 3.51
CA THR A 86 31.30 -2.75 2.06
C THR A 86 31.31 -1.45 1.27
N ILE A 87 30.56 -0.43 1.73
CA ILE A 87 30.52 0.89 1.12
C ILE A 87 31.91 1.57 1.22
N ALA A 88 32.59 1.45 2.36
CA ALA A 88 33.92 1.99 2.54
C ALA A 88 34.93 1.31 1.60
N LEU A 89 34.91 0.00 1.46
CA LEU A 89 35.75 -0.75 0.52
C LEU A 89 35.48 -0.33 -0.94
N MET A 90 34.22 -0.18 -1.32
CA MET A 90 33.86 0.26 -2.68
C MET A 90 34.35 1.69 -2.99
N ARG A 91 34.40 2.57 -1.98
CA ARG A 91 34.99 3.90 -2.14
C ARG A 91 36.49 3.87 -2.40
N LEU A 92 37.21 2.93 -1.79
CA LEU A 92 38.65 2.76 -2.00
C LEU A 92 38.99 2.35 -3.44
N ILE A 93 38.09 1.61 -4.12
CA ILE A 93 38.25 1.22 -5.55
C ILE A 93 37.59 2.22 -6.50
N GLY A 94 37.22 3.43 -6.05
CA GLY A 94 36.81 4.55 -6.89
C GLY A 94 35.33 4.69 -7.17
N SER A 95 34.45 3.97 -6.47
CA SER A 95 33.01 4.18 -6.63
C SER A 95 32.54 5.50 -6.04
N SER A 96 31.78 6.30 -6.81
CA SER A 96 31.25 7.58 -6.34
C SER A 96 30.01 7.41 -5.46
N ALA A 97 29.86 8.28 -4.46
CA ALA A 97 28.68 8.32 -3.59
C ALA A 97 27.36 8.50 -4.39
N ARG A 98 27.42 9.19 -5.53
CA ARG A 98 26.28 9.41 -6.43
C ARG A 98 25.82 8.12 -7.10
N SER A 99 26.76 7.26 -7.52
CA SER A 99 26.46 5.95 -8.10
C SER A 99 25.75 5.04 -7.09
N GLN A 100 26.22 5.01 -5.86
CA GLN A 100 25.63 4.21 -4.79
C GLN A 100 24.23 4.68 -4.40
N ARG A 101 24.01 5.99 -4.29
CA ARG A 101 22.67 6.54 -4.04
C ARG A 101 21.68 6.19 -5.14
N ARG A 102 22.12 6.25 -6.41
CA ARG A 102 21.27 5.84 -7.54
C ARG A 102 20.94 4.37 -7.53
N ALA A 103 21.88 3.51 -7.17
CA ALA A 103 21.64 2.07 -7.06
C ALA A 103 20.57 1.77 -5.99
N VAL A 104 20.73 2.32 -4.79
CA VAL A 104 19.76 2.14 -3.69
C VAL A 104 18.38 2.74 -4.04
N ALA A 105 18.34 3.92 -4.66
CA ALA A 105 17.09 4.53 -5.07
C ALA A 105 16.35 3.69 -6.13
N ARG A 106 17.08 3.15 -7.12
CA ARG A 106 16.51 2.26 -8.15
C ARG A 106 15.98 0.96 -7.53
N GLU A 107 16.71 0.37 -6.60
CA GLU A 107 16.28 -0.81 -5.85
C GLU A 107 15.00 -0.53 -5.05
N GLY A 108 14.94 0.59 -4.33
CA GLY A 108 13.77 1.02 -3.58
C GLY A 108 12.55 1.26 -4.48
N VAL A 109 12.73 1.88 -5.65
CA VAL A 109 11.64 2.08 -6.61
C VAL A 109 11.13 0.75 -7.16
N LEU A 110 12.00 -0.20 -7.50
CA LEU A 110 11.59 -1.51 -8.01
C LEU A 110 10.84 -2.32 -6.95
N VAL A 111 11.33 -2.33 -5.72
CA VAL A 111 10.66 -2.99 -4.59
C VAL A 111 9.33 -2.31 -4.29
N GLY A 112 9.28 -0.98 -4.30
CA GLY A 112 8.06 -0.22 -4.06
C GLY A 112 7.00 -0.46 -5.13
N LEU A 113 7.37 -0.47 -6.41
CA LEU A 113 6.46 -0.77 -7.51
C LEU A 113 5.95 -2.21 -7.45
N ALA A 114 6.82 -3.18 -7.20
CA ALA A 114 6.42 -4.57 -7.03
C ALA A 114 5.45 -4.70 -5.84
N GLY A 115 5.77 -4.11 -4.69
CA GLY A 115 4.92 -4.09 -3.51
C GLY A 115 3.57 -3.43 -3.78
N ALA A 116 3.54 -2.32 -4.50
CA ALA A 116 2.30 -1.62 -4.86
C ALA A 116 1.39 -2.49 -5.75
N VAL A 117 1.96 -3.14 -6.78
CA VAL A 117 1.19 -4.01 -7.68
C VAL A 117 0.62 -5.22 -6.95
N PHE A 118 1.46 -5.95 -6.21
CA PHE A 118 1.01 -7.12 -5.44
C PHE A 118 0.04 -6.72 -4.33
N GLY A 119 0.29 -5.62 -3.66
CA GLY A 119 -0.57 -5.11 -2.60
C GLY A 119 -1.92 -4.64 -3.13
N ALA A 120 -1.95 -3.91 -4.24
CA ALA A 120 -3.20 -3.50 -4.88
C ALA A 120 -4.04 -4.72 -5.31
N ALA A 121 -3.41 -5.71 -5.95
CA ALA A 121 -4.09 -6.94 -6.34
C ALA A 121 -4.64 -7.70 -5.12
N ALA A 122 -3.85 -7.87 -4.07
CA ALA A 122 -4.27 -8.55 -2.85
C ALA A 122 -5.39 -7.78 -2.11
N GLY A 123 -5.28 -6.45 -2.01
CA GLY A 123 -6.29 -5.60 -1.40
C GLY A 123 -7.63 -5.67 -2.14
N THR A 124 -7.59 -5.59 -3.48
CA THR A 124 -8.80 -5.72 -4.31
C THR A 124 -9.46 -7.09 -4.15
N LEU A 125 -8.66 -8.16 -4.19
CA LEU A 125 -9.17 -9.52 -4.00
C LEU A 125 -9.80 -9.70 -2.61
N ALA A 126 -9.18 -9.14 -1.57
CA ALA A 126 -9.71 -9.20 -0.21
C ALA A 126 -11.06 -8.48 -0.11
N THR A 127 -11.19 -7.30 -0.73
CA THR A 127 -12.45 -6.55 -0.73
C THR A 127 -13.54 -7.27 -1.52
N VAL A 128 -13.23 -7.77 -2.72
CA VAL A 128 -14.17 -8.57 -3.51
C VAL A 128 -14.64 -9.80 -2.73
N ALA A 129 -13.72 -10.50 -2.07
CA ALA A 129 -14.10 -11.64 -1.23
C ALA A 129 -15.03 -11.22 -0.07
N THR A 130 -14.77 -10.08 0.57
CA THR A 130 -15.61 -9.56 1.66
C THR A 130 -17.01 -9.20 1.16
N VAL A 131 -17.12 -8.54 0.00
CA VAL A 131 -18.41 -8.20 -0.61
C VAL A 131 -19.19 -9.45 -1.00
N LEU A 132 -18.55 -10.43 -1.65
CA LEU A 132 -19.19 -11.69 -2.04
C LEU A 132 -19.70 -12.48 -0.82
N VAL A 133 -18.94 -12.51 0.27
CA VAL A 133 -19.40 -13.16 1.50
C VAL A 133 -20.55 -12.37 2.13
N GLY A 134 -20.47 -11.03 2.14
CA GLY A 134 -21.50 -10.15 2.68
C GLY A 134 -22.84 -10.26 1.93
N THR A 135 -22.81 -10.32 0.61
CA THR A 135 -24.01 -10.54 -0.21
C THR A 135 -24.56 -11.96 -0.02
N GLY A 136 -23.69 -12.98 0.02
CA GLY A 136 -24.10 -14.37 0.25
C GLY A 136 -24.71 -14.62 1.62
N THR A 137 -24.38 -13.83 2.63
CA THR A 137 -24.98 -13.88 3.97
C THR A 137 -26.17 -12.92 4.15
N GLY A 138 -26.55 -12.17 3.10
CA GLY A 138 -27.62 -11.18 3.16
C GLY A 138 -27.34 -9.96 4.02
N THR A 139 -26.06 -9.74 4.36
CA THR A 139 -25.61 -8.60 5.18
C THR A 139 -25.41 -7.33 4.32
N ILE A 140 -25.15 -7.52 3.03
CA ILE A 140 -24.98 -6.44 2.03
C ILE A 140 -26.04 -6.64 0.93
N PRO A 141 -26.81 -5.59 0.57
CA PRO A 141 -27.76 -5.65 -0.54
C PRO A 141 -27.07 -5.95 -1.88
N ASP A 142 -27.68 -6.74 -2.74
CA ASP A 142 -27.10 -7.21 -4.00
C ASP A 142 -26.83 -6.09 -5.02
N ASP A 143 -27.55 -4.97 -4.93
CA ASP A 143 -27.43 -3.79 -5.79
C ASP A 143 -26.15 -2.98 -5.56
N VAL A 144 -25.54 -3.10 -4.39
CA VAL A 144 -24.29 -2.40 -4.03
C VAL A 144 -23.04 -3.09 -4.62
N ALA A 145 -23.12 -4.37 -4.98
CA ALA A 145 -21.96 -5.16 -5.39
C ALA A 145 -21.39 -4.81 -6.78
N TYR A 146 -22.12 -4.06 -7.63
CA TYR A 146 -21.80 -3.86 -9.04
C TYR A 146 -21.78 -2.41 -9.52
N SER A 147 -21.72 -1.43 -8.59
CA SER A 147 -21.67 0.02 -8.91
C SER A 147 -20.27 0.58 -8.99
#